data_f1e587faba30b4629b313bb6a9864134
#
_entry.id   f1e587faba30b4629b313bb6a9864134
#
_cell.length_a   1.000
_cell.length_b   1.000
_cell.length_c   1.000
_cell.angle_alpha   90.00
_cell.angle_beta   90.00
_cell.angle_gamma   90.00
#
_symmetry.space_group_name_H-M   'P 1'
#
loop_
_entity.id
_entity.type
_entity.pdbx_description
1 polymer ?
#
loop_
_entity_poly.entity_id
_entity_poly.type
_entity_poly.pdbx_seq_one_letter_code
_entity_poly.pdbx_strand_id
1 'polypeptide(L)'
;MTTLHRIASALALTACACHSATTSSSAPARRIPNGRPDLVEFPQNTLSDAERRDGWRLLFNGSSFNGWRGLGYDTVPTAHWKIENGTIRKIADGDVPRLPDGQPAAGGDLMTRDTFRDFELTWEWKISRAGNSGVKYNVSEEISMAGAPNHAALGFEYQMLDDSLHEDNKVPSHRAGALYDLIPPNASKTLKPVGEWNSSRIVFRGNHGEHWLNGSQVVEFDLGTPLMDSLLAKSKYRDIKDFATRRAGHIVLQDHVDEVYFRNIKIRIL
;
A
#
# COMPACT_ATOMS: atom_id res chain seq x y z
N MET A 1 -17.07 -82.25 42.82
CA MET A 1 -16.06 -83.15 42.24
C MET A 1 -15.52 -82.41 41.03
N THR A 2 -14.20 -82.27 40.94
CA THR A 2 -13.35 -81.80 39.88
C THR A 2 -13.49 -80.36 39.38
N THR A 3 -12.66 -79.60 40.00
CA THR A 3 -12.24 -78.20 39.68
C THR A 3 -11.45 -78.17 38.35
N LEU A 4 -11.77 -77.27 37.46
CA LEU A 4 -10.88 -76.86 36.33
C LEU A 4 -10.63 -75.36 36.41
N HIS A 5 -9.38 -75.04 36.68
CA HIS A 5 -8.82 -73.67 36.56
C HIS A 5 -8.68 -73.31 35.10
N ARG A 6 -9.16 -72.12 34.73
CA ARG A 6 -8.79 -71.47 33.49
C ARG A 6 -8.05 -70.15 33.80
N ILE A 7 -6.83 -70.14 33.34
CA ILE A 7 -5.91 -68.98 33.36
C ILE A 7 -6.37 -67.97 32.31
N ALA A 8 -6.64 -66.75 32.73
CA ALA A 8 -6.92 -65.64 31.82
C ALA A 8 -5.62 -64.86 31.58
N SER A 9 -5.14 -64.92 30.33
CA SER A 9 -4.05 -64.04 29.86
C SER A 9 -4.60 -62.67 29.48
N ALA A 10 -4.11 -61.64 30.16
CA ALA A 10 -4.41 -60.27 29.84
C ALA A 10 -3.48 -59.82 28.70
N LEU A 11 -4.06 -59.48 27.56
CA LEU A 11 -3.38 -58.79 26.47
C LEU A 11 -3.43 -57.28 26.72
N ALA A 12 -2.28 -56.68 26.98
CA ALA A 12 -2.14 -55.23 27.05
C ALA A 12 -2.06 -54.66 25.62
N LEU A 13 -3.09 -53.94 25.19
CA LEU A 13 -3.06 -53.13 23.97
C LEU A 13 -2.37 -51.82 24.29
N THR A 14 -1.16 -51.62 23.79
CA THR A 14 -0.47 -50.33 23.75
C THR A 14 -1.05 -49.50 22.60
N ALA A 15 -1.85 -48.48 22.95
CA ALA A 15 -2.32 -47.50 21.96
C ALA A 15 -1.18 -46.55 21.61
N CYS A 16 -0.66 -46.68 20.41
CA CYS A 16 0.31 -45.72 19.83
C CYS A 16 -0.44 -44.51 19.36
N ALA A 17 -0.38 -43.40 20.13
CA ALA A 17 -0.92 -42.09 19.74
C ALA A 17 0.03 -41.44 18.71
N CYS A 18 -0.34 -41.52 17.43
CA CYS A 18 0.33 -40.73 16.38
C CYS A 18 -0.03 -39.24 16.57
N HIS A 19 0.88 -38.50 17.16
CA HIS A 19 0.84 -37.05 17.08
C HIS A 19 1.28 -36.61 15.69
N SER A 20 0.33 -36.22 14.86
CA SER A 20 0.61 -35.55 13.60
C SER A 20 1.12 -34.14 13.91
N ALA A 21 2.44 -33.96 13.94
CA ALA A 21 3.04 -32.63 13.97
C ALA A 21 2.81 -31.98 12.61
N THR A 22 1.89 -31.04 12.54
CA THR A 22 1.77 -30.11 11.41
C THR A 22 2.99 -29.18 11.43
N THR A 23 4.01 -29.55 10.67
CA THR A 23 5.13 -28.65 10.39
C THR A 23 4.63 -27.52 9.49
N SER A 24 4.42 -26.34 10.04
CA SER A 24 4.24 -25.12 9.25
C SER A 24 5.57 -24.86 8.54
N SER A 25 5.59 -25.11 7.23
CA SER A 25 6.74 -24.80 6.37
C SER A 25 6.81 -23.29 6.20
N SER A 26 7.57 -22.60 7.05
CA SER A 26 8.04 -21.25 6.75
C SER A 26 9.06 -21.38 5.61
N ALA A 27 8.81 -20.70 4.48
CA ALA A 27 9.76 -20.67 3.37
C ALA A 27 11.14 -20.19 3.88
N PRO A 28 12.24 -20.85 3.50
CA PRO A 28 13.56 -20.48 4.01
C PRO A 28 13.98 -19.09 3.51
N ALA A 29 14.50 -18.28 4.41
CA ALA A 29 15.11 -17.00 4.08
C ALA A 29 16.33 -17.23 3.15
N ARG A 30 16.37 -16.51 2.02
CA ARG A 30 17.45 -16.58 1.04
C ARG A 30 18.63 -15.72 1.49
N ARG A 31 19.80 -16.29 1.69
CA ARG A 31 21.04 -15.54 1.98
C ARG A 31 21.55 -14.84 0.72
N ILE A 32 21.90 -13.57 0.85
CA ILE A 32 22.52 -12.79 -0.23
C ILE A 32 24.01 -13.18 -0.33
N PRO A 33 24.55 -13.48 -1.54
CA PRO A 33 25.91 -13.99 -1.70
C PRO A 33 27.05 -13.00 -1.41
N ASN A 34 26.83 -11.73 -1.14
CA ASN A 34 27.87 -10.73 -1.01
C ASN A 34 27.92 -10.06 0.37
N GLY A 35 28.58 -10.70 1.30
CA GLY A 35 29.44 -10.07 2.28
C GLY A 35 28.84 -9.29 3.46
N ARG A 36 27.51 -9.30 3.70
CA ARG A 36 26.93 -8.88 4.98
C ARG A 36 26.12 -10.03 5.58
N PRO A 37 26.59 -10.65 6.67
CA PRO A 37 25.98 -11.85 7.23
C PRO A 37 24.59 -11.67 7.85
N ASP A 38 24.12 -10.44 8.03
CA ASP A 38 23.04 -10.11 8.96
C ASP A 38 21.74 -9.64 8.29
N LEU A 39 21.71 -9.57 6.96
CA LEU A 39 20.50 -9.18 6.24
C LEU A 39 19.71 -10.43 5.81
N VAL A 40 18.74 -10.81 6.60
CA VAL A 40 17.72 -11.78 6.21
C VAL A 40 16.75 -11.07 5.26
N GLU A 41 16.84 -11.37 3.95
CA GLU A 41 15.87 -10.89 2.99
C GLU A 41 14.59 -11.71 3.15
N PHE A 42 13.55 -11.09 3.72
CA PHE A 42 12.23 -11.72 3.78
C PHE A 42 11.64 -11.86 2.38
N PRO A 43 10.93 -12.97 2.07
CA PRO A 43 10.23 -13.11 0.81
C PRO A 43 9.32 -11.90 0.58
N GLN A 44 9.39 -11.32 -0.63
CA GLN A 44 8.53 -10.18 -0.98
C GLN A 44 7.06 -10.61 -1.02
N ASN A 45 6.16 -9.67 -0.72
CA ASN A 45 4.71 -9.86 -0.73
C ASN A 45 4.26 -11.03 0.16
N THR A 46 4.89 -11.16 1.31
CA THR A 46 4.53 -12.14 2.34
C THR A 46 4.32 -11.46 3.69
N LEU A 47 3.61 -12.14 4.57
CA LEU A 47 3.49 -11.73 5.97
C LEU A 47 4.34 -12.65 6.84
N SER A 48 5.05 -12.07 7.79
CA SER A 48 5.63 -12.82 8.90
C SER A 48 4.52 -13.34 9.82
N ASP A 49 4.85 -14.33 10.67
CA ASP A 49 3.90 -14.83 11.65
C ASP A 49 3.51 -13.75 12.69
N ALA A 50 4.40 -12.81 12.99
CA ALA A 50 4.08 -11.68 13.84
C ALA A 50 3.07 -10.75 13.17
N GLU A 51 3.28 -10.37 11.92
CA GLU A 51 2.34 -9.54 11.17
C GLU A 51 0.96 -10.20 11.05
N ARG A 52 0.88 -11.52 10.84
CA ARG A 52 -0.40 -12.24 10.82
C ARG A 52 -1.13 -12.16 12.16
N ARG A 53 -0.40 -12.36 13.27
CA ARG A 53 -0.98 -12.23 14.62
C ARG A 53 -1.45 -10.81 14.93
N ASP A 54 -0.73 -9.81 14.40
CA ASP A 54 -1.04 -8.39 14.58
C ASP A 54 -2.14 -7.89 13.63
N GLY A 55 -2.76 -8.79 12.84
CA GLY A 55 -3.91 -8.46 11.98
C GLY A 55 -3.54 -7.86 10.62
N TRP A 56 -2.26 -7.89 10.25
CA TRP A 56 -1.86 -7.47 8.90
C TRP A 56 -2.39 -8.42 7.83
N ARG A 57 -2.77 -7.85 6.69
CA ARG A 57 -3.11 -8.59 5.48
C ARG A 57 -2.42 -7.97 4.26
N LEU A 58 -2.15 -8.81 3.26
CA LEU A 58 -1.61 -8.34 1.99
C LEU A 58 -2.72 -7.72 1.15
N LEU A 59 -2.46 -6.54 0.58
CA LEU A 59 -3.24 -5.98 -0.52
C LEU A 59 -2.70 -6.43 -1.89
N PHE A 60 -1.46 -6.93 -1.93
CA PHE A 60 -0.85 -7.48 -3.13
C PHE A 60 -0.01 -8.72 -2.78
N ASN A 61 -0.25 -9.82 -3.48
CA ASN A 61 0.39 -11.12 -3.26
C ASN A 61 1.61 -11.40 -4.17
N GLY A 62 2.00 -10.42 -5.00
CA GLY A 62 3.11 -10.56 -5.94
C GLY A 62 2.74 -11.15 -7.30
N SER A 63 1.53 -11.69 -7.50
CA SER A 63 1.18 -12.44 -8.71
C SER A 63 -0.18 -12.11 -9.34
N SER A 64 -1.07 -11.41 -8.61
CA SER A 64 -2.40 -11.10 -9.11
C SER A 64 -2.90 -9.73 -8.66
N PHE A 65 -3.80 -9.14 -9.46
CA PHE A 65 -4.55 -7.94 -9.10
C PHE A 65 -5.82 -8.23 -8.28
N ASN A 66 -5.90 -9.40 -7.63
CA ASN A 66 -7.05 -9.72 -6.78
C ASN A 66 -7.22 -8.64 -5.71
N GLY A 67 -8.46 -8.12 -5.57
CA GLY A 67 -8.75 -6.99 -4.66
C GLY A 67 -8.55 -5.62 -5.27
N TRP A 68 -8.11 -5.52 -6.54
CA TRP A 68 -7.90 -4.27 -7.26
C TRP A 68 -8.81 -4.15 -8.49
N ARG A 69 -9.09 -2.92 -8.91
CA ARG A 69 -9.77 -2.52 -10.15
C ARG A 69 -9.38 -1.11 -10.54
N GLY A 70 -9.76 -0.68 -11.72
CA GLY A 70 -9.62 0.73 -12.11
C GLY A 70 -10.66 1.62 -11.41
N LEU A 71 -10.33 2.88 -11.21
CA LEU A 71 -11.28 3.90 -10.78
C LEU A 71 -12.39 4.04 -11.83
N GLY A 72 -13.65 3.85 -11.43
CA GLY A 72 -14.80 3.88 -12.35
C GLY A 72 -14.98 2.64 -13.24
N TYR A 73 -14.18 1.58 -13.02
CA TYR A 73 -14.24 0.33 -13.79
C TYR A 73 -14.32 -0.90 -12.90
N ASP A 74 -14.91 -1.98 -13.41
CA ASP A 74 -14.93 -3.27 -12.71
C ASP A 74 -13.66 -4.09 -12.93
N THR A 75 -12.85 -3.73 -13.92
CA THR A 75 -11.62 -4.43 -14.31
C THR A 75 -10.39 -3.57 -14.05
N VAL A 76 -9.23 -4.21 -14.04
CA VAL A 76 -7.93 -3.52 -13.94
C VAL A 76 -7.60 -2.90 -15.30
N PRO A 77 -7.14 -1.64 -15.36
CA PRO A 77 -6.69 -1.00 -16.60
C PRO A 77 -5.30 -1.54 -17.01
N THR A 78 -5.28 -2.71 -17.66
CA THR A 78 -4.05 -3.42 -18.00
C THR A 78 -3.17 -2.72 -19.04
N ALA A 79 -3.69 -1.70 -19.74
CA ALA A 79 -2.89 -0.80 -20.57
C ALA A 79 -1.97 0.11 -19.73
N HIS A 80 -2.31 0.34 -18.47
CA HIS A 80 -1.59 1.23 -17.55
C HIS A 80 -0.75 0.47 -16.52
N TRP A 81 -1.19 -0.74 -16.14
CA TRP A 81 -0.60 -1.50 -15.05
C TRP A 81 -0.30 -2.94 -15.46
N LYS A 82 0.84 -3.45 -15.02
CA LYS A 82 1.18 -4.86 -15.14
C LYS A 82 1.83 -5.38 -13.86
N ILE A 83 1.81 -6.70 -13.71
CA ILE A 83 2.59 -7.39 -12.68
C ILE A 83 3.87 -7.89 -13.34
N GLU A 84 5.01 -7.52 -12.76
CA GLU A 84 6.33 -7.89 -13.25
C GLU A 84 7.28 -8.14 -12.08
N ASN A 85 7.92 -9.31 -12.05
CA ASN A 85 8.90 -9.67 -11.02
C ASN A 85 8.40 -9.46 -9.58
N GLY A 86 7.14 -9.82 -9.30
CA GLY A 86 6.54 -9.67 -7.97
C GLY A 86 6.19 -8.22 -7.60
N THR A 87 6.12 -7.31 -8.58
CA THR A 87 5.74 -5.91 -8.36
C THR A 87 4.52 -5.53 -9.18
N ILE A 88 3.72 -4.60 -8.69
CA ILE A 88 2.79 -3.82 -9.50
C ILE A 88 3.62 -2.71 -10.15
N ARG A 89 3.65 -2.69 -11.48
CA ARG A 89 4.35 -1.67 -12.26
C ARG A 89 3.37 -0.81 -13.02
N LYS A 90 3.46 0.52 -12.84
CA LYS A 90 2.85 1.49 -13.75
C LYS A 90 3.70 1.54 -15.02
N ILE A 91 3.04 1.39 -16.14
CA ILE A 91 3.69 1.43 -17.45
C ILE A 91 3.83 2.89 -17.88
N ALA A 92 5.08 3.36 -18.01
CA ALA A 92 5.35 4.65 -18.62
C ALA A 92 5.37 4.44 -20.14
N ASP A 93 4.28 4.72 -20.81
CA ASP A 93 4.27 4.73 -22.26
C ASP A 93 3.54 5.95 -22.81
N GLY A 94 3.98 6.41 -23.97
CA GLY A 94 3.38 7.50 -24.69
C GLY A 94 2.02 7.16 -25.30
N ASP A 95 1.59 5.89 -25.21
CA ASP A 95 0.39 5.38 -25.88
C ASP A 95 -0.87 5.52 -25.02
N VAL A 96 -0.70 5.81 -23.71
CA VAL A 96 -1.83 6.09 -22.84
C VAL A 96 -2.39 7.47 -23.15
N PRO A 97 -3.66 7.60 -23.61
CA PRO A 97 -4.30 8.89 -23.86
C PRO A 97 -4.30 9.79 -22.63
N ARG A 98 -3.99 11.07 -22.82
CA ARG A 98 -3.84 12.04 -21.72
C ARG A 98 -4.74 13.23 -21.86
N LEU A 99 -5.05 13.83 -20.72
CA LEU A 99 -5.67 15.15 -20.60
C LEU A 99 -4.59 16.24 -20.75
N PRO A 100 -4.97 17.51 -20.98
CA PRO A 100 -4.03 18.62 -21.11
C PRO A 100 -3.14 18.85 -19.86
N ASP A 101 -3.57 18.41 -18.67
CA ASP A 101 -2.83 18.48 -17.42
C ASP A 101 -1.87 17.28 -17.21
N GLY A 102 -1.76 16.38 -18.20
CA GLY A 102 -0.91 15.21 -18.16
C GLY A 102 -1.55 13.97 -17.50
N GLN A 103 -2.74 14.10 -16.93
CA GLN A 103 -3.44 12.94 -16.35
C GLN A 103 -3.96 11.99 -17.44
N PRO A 104 -4.06 10.68 -17.16
CA PRO A 104 -4.63 9.73 -18.10
C PRO A 104 -6.08 10.07 -18.44
N ALA A 105 -6.43 10.16 -19.72
CA ALA A 105 -7.78 10.51 -20.16
C ALA A 105 -8.84 9.43 -19.85
N ALA A 106 -8.41 8.21 -19.58
CA ALA A 106 -9.29 7.06 -19.36
C ALA A 106 -9.25 6.53 -17.91
N GLY A 107 -8.79 7.34 -16.94
CA GLY A 107 -8.81 6.95 -15.54
C GLY A 107 -7.91 5.74 -15.26
N GLY A 108 -6.60 5.89 -15.40
CA GLY A 108 -5.63 4.81 -15.18
C GLY A 108 -5.39 4.47 -13.71
N ASP A 109 -5.98 5.20 -12.75
CA ASP A 109 -5.80 4.95 -11.32
C ASP A 109 -6.22 3.53 -10.93
N LEU A 110 -5.35 2.83 -10.19
CA LEU A 110 -5.58 1.48 -9.70
C LEU A 110 -6.10 1.53 -8.26
N MET A 111 -7.32 1.07 -8.03
CA MET A 111 -8.08 1.25 -6.80
C MET A 111 -8.39 -0.09 -6.11
N THR A 112 -8.35 -0.14 -4.79
CA THR A 112 -8.84 -1.30 -4.04
C THR A 112 -10.34 -1.48 -4.21
N ARG A 113 -10.83 -2.74 -4.23
CA ARG A 113 -12.27 -3.03 -4.18
C ARG A 113 -12.86 -2.71 -2.81
N ASP A 114 -12.10 -3.01 -1.75
CA ASP A 114 -12.48 -2.71 -0.38
C ASP A 114 -12.26 -1.25 -0.04
N THR A 115 -13.03 -0.75 0.93
CA THR A 115 -12.83 0.52 1.61
C THR A 115 -12.28 0.31 3.02
N PHE A 116 -11.53 1.30 3.51
CA PHE A 116 -10.87 1.25 4.82
C PHE A 116 -11.19 2.53 5.58
N ARG A 117 -11.36 2.42 6.89
CA ARG A 117 -11.64 3.56 7.77
C ARG A 117 -10.42 3.91 8.63
N ASP A 118 -10.20 3.14 9.68
CA ASP A 118 -9.06 3.30 10.59
C ASP A 118 -8.05 2.21 10.25
N PHE A 119 -6.88 2.60 9.77
CA PHE A 119 -5.93 1.64 9.22
C PHE A 119 -4.48 2.10 9.37
N GLU A 120 -3.60 1.14 9.27
CA GLU A 120 -2.18 1.32 8.99
C GLU A 120 -1.87 0.62 7.67
N LEU A 121 -1.32 1.36 6.71
CA LEU A 121 -0.93 0.90 5.37
C LEU A 121 0.57 1.03 5.23
N THR A 122 1.24 -0.02 4.76
CA THR A 122 2.66 0.01 4.40
C THR A 122 2.86 -0.48 2.99
N TRP A 123 3.86 0.07 2.31
CA TRP A 123 4.30 -0.38 1.00
C TRP A 123 5.74 -0.02 0.75
N GLU A 124 6.35 -0.68 -0.23
CA GLU A 124 7.62 -0.27 -0.81
C GLU A 124 7.42 0.18 -2.24
N TRP A 125 8.18 1.19 -2.63
CA TRP A 125 8.11 1.78 -3.96
C TRP A 125 9.47 2.23 -4.47
N LYS A 126 9.62 2.23 -5.77
CA LYS A 126 10.71 2.90 -6.47
C LYS A 126 10.16 3.60 -7.70
N ILE A 127 10.76 4.72 -8.06
CA ILE A 127 10.27 5.60 -9.11
C ILE A 127 11.36 5.83 -10.16
N SER A 128 10.94 6.13 -11.39
CA SER A 128 11.83 6.50 -12.48
C SER A 128 12.41 7.90 -12.31
N ARG A 129 13.37 8.24 -13.15
CA ARG A 129 13.96 9.59 -13.19
C ARG A 129 12.91 10.62 -13.57
N ALA A 130 12.84 11.73 -12.84
CA ALA A 130 11.82 12.76 -12.93
C ALA A 130 10.38 12.21 -12.78
N GLY A 131 10.21 11.09 -12.09
CA GLY A 131 8.91 10.43 -11.94
C GLY A 131 8.03 11.07 -10.89
N ASN A 132 6.71 10.91 -11.10
CA ASN A 132 5.64 11.35 -10.22
C ASN A 132 4.58 10.25 -10.10
N SER A 133 4.11 10.01 -8.91
CA SER A 133 3.00 9.12 -8.55
C SER A 133 2.56 9.41 -7.11
N GLY A 134 1.59 8.65 -6.60
CA GLY A 134 1.13 8.79 -5.22
C GLY A 134 0.34 7.58 -4.76
N VAL A 135 0.17 7.49 -3.45
CA VAL A 135 -0.82 6.60 -2.83
C VAL A 135 -1.91 7.46 -2.22
N LYS A 136 -3.12 7.35 -2.77
CA LYS A 136 -4.27 8.10 -2.25
C LYS A 136 -5.09 7.23 -1.32
N TYR A 137 -5.70 7.84 -0.32
CA TYR A 137 -6.51 7.16 0.69
C TYR A 137 -7.74 8.00 1.05
N ASN A 138 -8.70 7.37 1.71
CA ASN A 138 -10.05 7.92 1.92
C ASN A 138 -10.70 8.37 0.60
N VAL A 139 -10.34 7.70 -0.50
CA VAL A 139 -10.85 8.03 -1.83
C VAL A 139 -12.33 7.67 -1.92
N SER A 140 -13.13 8.65 -2.36
CA SER A 140 -14.52 8.45 -2.74
C SER A 140 -14.63 8.29 -4.25
N GLU A 141 -15.03 7.12 -4.71
CA GLU A 141 -15.27 6.89 -6.13
C GLU A 141 -16.41 7.79 -6.66
N GLU A 142 -17.49 7.95 -5.88
CA GLU A 142 -18.61 8.82 -6.22
C GLU A 142 -18.16 10.26 -6.51
N ILE A 143 -17.38 10.87 -5.61
CA ILE A 143 -16.86 12.25 -5.80
C ILE A 143 -15.87 12.28 -6.97
N SER A 144 -14.98 11.29 -7.08
CA SER A 144 -13.99 11.20 -8.14
C SER A 144 -14.63 11.13 -9.53
N MET A 145 -15.77 10.43 -9.65
CA MET A 145 -16.47 10.23 -10.91
C MET A 145 -17.46 11.34 -11.24
N ALA A 146 -17.82 12.19 -10.27
CA ALA A 146 -18.78 13.28 -10.47
C ALA A 146 -18.24 14.39 -11.39
N GLY A 147 -16.94 14.54 -11.53
CA GLY A 147 -16.25 15.57 -12.31
C GLY A 147 -15.78 15.09 -13.69
N ALA A 148 -16.61 14.33 -14.46
CA ALA A 148 -16.25 13.94 -15.83
C ALA A 148 -15.81 15.16 -16.68
N PRO A 149 -14.78 15.06 -17.54
CA PRO A 149 -14.07 13.84 -17.98
C PRO A 149 -12.81 13.50 -17.14
N ASN A 150 -12.50 14.25 -16.10
CA ASN A 150 -11.28 14.08 -15.32
C ASN A 150 -11.51 13.04 -14.22
N HIS A 151 -11.17 11.79 -14.50
CA HIS A 151 -11.31 10.67 -13.58
C HIS A 151 -10.06 10.48 -12.71
N ALA A 152 -9.64 11.53 -12.02
CA ALA A 152 -8.59 11.42 -11.02
C ALA A 152 -9.20 11.03 -9.67
N ALA A 153 -8.61 10.10 -8.96
CA ALA A 153 -9.06 9.72 -7.64
C ALA A 153 -8.97 10.91 -6.67
N LEU A 154 -10.09 11.21 -6.01
CA LEU A 154 -10.20 12.30 -5.02
C LEU A 154 -10.19 11.73 -3.60
N GLY A 155 -9.11 12.01 -2.89
CA GLY A 155 -8.82 11.63 -1.52
C GLY A 155 -7.52 12.30 -1.08
N PHE A 156 -7.09 12.08 0.17
CA PHE A 156 -5.77 12.50 0.61
C PHE A 156 -4.69 11.72 -0.15
N GLU A 157 -3.56 12.36 -0.41
CA GLU A 157 -2.49 11.79 -1.20
C GLU A 157 -1.16 11.82 -0.45
N TYR A 158 -0.55 10.64 -0.30
CA TYR A 158 0.85 10.48 0.04
C TYR A 158 1.65 10.63 -1.24
N GLN A 159 2.42 11.72 -1.37
CA GLN A 159 3.17 12.01 -2.59
C GLN A 159 4.39 11.12 -2.76
N MET A 160 4.62 10.65 -3.97
CA MET A 160 5.81 9.93 -4.40
C MET A 160 6.44 10.66 -5.60
N LEU A 161 7.64 11.21 -5.42
CA LEU A 161 8.26 12.11 -6.39
C LEU A 161 9.77 11.88 -6.47
N ASP A 162 10.34 12.07 -7.65
CA ASP A 162 11.77 12.37 -7.77
C ASP A 162 12.00 13.85 -7.38
N ASP A 163 12.30 14.07 -6.11
CA ASP A 163 12.51 15.42 -5.57
C ASP A 163 13.70 16.16 -6.21
N SER A 164 14.54 15.48 -6.95
CA SER A 164 15.73 16.08 -7.55
C SER A 164 15.48 16.69 -8.94
N LEU A 165 14.56 16.10 -9.70
CA LEU A 165 14.39 16.42 -11.12
C LEU A 165 12.97 16.78 -11.54
N HIS A 166 11.94 16.27 -10.85
CA HIS A 166 10.57 16.60 -11.21
C HIS A 166 10.27 18.07 -10.88
N GLU A 167 9.55 18.76 -11.76
CA GLU A 167 9.28 20.19 -11.62
C GLU A 167 8.41 20.56 -10.40
N ASP A 168 7.54 19.66 -9.95
CA ASP A 168 6.72 19.82 -8.76
C ASP A 168 7.53 19.96 -7.47
N ASN A 169 8.79 19.55 -7.46
CA ASN A 169 9.67 19.68 -6.27
C ASN A 169 9.85 21.13 -5.79
N LYS A 170 9.53 22.10 -6.64
CA LYS A 170 9.62 23.54 -6.33
C LYS A 170 8.63 23.93 -5.22
N VAL A 171 7.53 23.19 -5.10
CA VAL A 171 6.52 23.40 -4.05
C VAL A 171 6.78 22.39 -2.91
N PRO A 172 7.13 22.86 -1.69
CA PRO A 172 7.47 21.96 -0.59
C PRO A 172 6.41 20.89 -0.28
N SER A 173 5.11 21.24 -0.37
CA SER A 173 4.00 20.31 -0.14
C SER A 173 3.74 19.34 -1.30
N HIS A 174 4.52 19.40 -2.38
CA HIS A 174 4.47 18.45 -3.50
C HIS A 174 5.62 17.43 -3.49
N ARG A 175 6.52 17.50 -2.50
CA ARG A 175 7.68 16.61 -2.40
C ARG A 175 7.29 15.25 -1.85
N ALA A 176 8.09 14.23 -2.15
CA ALA A 176 7.88 12.87 -1.67
C ALA A 176 7.65 12.80 -0.15
N GLY A 177 6.63 12.07 0.28
CA GLY A 177 6.21 11.95 1.69
C GLY A 177 5.23 13.04 2.16
N ALA A 178 5.02 14.12 1.38
CA ALA A 178 4.06 15.16 1.72
C ALA A 178 2.62 14.62 1.80
N LEU A 179 1.78 15.29 2.59
CA LEU A 179 0.35 15.31 2.37
C LEU A 179 0.12 16.31 1.22
N TYR A 180 -0.05 15.81 0.01
CA TYR A 180 0.06 16.57 -1.23
C TYR A 180 -0.80 17.82 -1.22
N ASP A 181 -0.18 18.94 -1.61
CA ASP A 181 -0.75 20.29 -1.69
C ASP A 181 -1.26 20.86 -0.34
N LEU A 182 -1.00 20.15 0.78
CA LEU A 182 -1.43 20.55 2.11
C LEU A 182 -0.24 20.73 3.07
N ILE A 183 0.50 19.66 3.36
CA ILE A 183 1.56 19.68 4.38
C ILE A 183 2.87 19.12 3.81
N PRO A 184 3.95 19.92 3.79
CA PRO A 184 5.24 19.43 3.35
C PRO A 184 5.83 18.42 4.35
N PRO A 185 6.70 17.49 3.89
CA PRO A 185 7.45 16.64 4.81
C PRO A 185 8.41 17.47 5.66
N ASN A 186 8.58 17.08 6.91
CA ASN A 186 9.49 17.75 7.85
C ASN A 186 10.97 17.41 7.57
N ALA A 187 11.87 17.96 8.37
CA ALA A 187 13.31 17.82 8.20
C ALA A 187 13.86 16.41 8.49
N SER A 188 13.08 15.50 9.09
CA SER A 188 13.47 14.10 9.31
C SER A 188 13.40 13.24 8.05
N LYS A 189 12.88 13.79 6.96
CA LYS A 189 12.74 13.10 5.68
C LYS A 189 14.08 12.62 5.15
N THR A 190 14.16 11.34 4.84
CA THR A 190 15.26 10.72 4.11
C THR A 190 14.70 9.98 2.91
N LEU A 191 15.01 10.44 1.70
CA LEU A 191 14.61 9.83 0.44
C LEU A 191 15.79 9.09 -0.17
N LYS A 192 15.58 7.86 -0.61
CA LYS A 192 16.60 7.09 -1.34
C LYS A 192 16.67 7.56 -2.80
N PRO A 193 17.82 7.39 -3.46
CA PRO A 193 18.00 7.73 -4.87
C PRO A 193 16.95 7.08 -5.78
N VAL A 194 16.71 7.71 -6.93
CA VAL A 194 15.86 7.18 -8.00
C VAL A 194 16.30 5.75 -8.37
N GLY A 195 15.33 4.87 -8.55
CA GLY A 195 15.55 3.45 -8.83
C GLY A 195 15.80 2.57 -7.60
N GLU A 196 16.00 3.14 -6.43
CA GLU A 196 16.09 2.42 -5.16
C GLU A 196 14.72 2.30 -4.47
N TRP A 197 14.56 1.24 -3.66
CA TRP A 197 13.32 0.98 -2.94
C TRP A 197 13.22 1.86 -1.69
N ASN A 198 12.20 2.71 -1.64
CA ASN A 198 11.76 3.41 -0.45
C ASN A 198 10.68 2.60 0.25
N SER A 199 10.58 2.69 1.57
CA SER A 199 9.47 2.18 2.36
C SER A 199 8.61 3.33 2.87
N SER A 200 7.29 3.18 2.78
CA SER A 200 6.36 4.19 3.26
C SER A 200 5.27 3.58 4.13
N ARG A 201 4.70 4.41 4.99
CA ARG A 201 3.61 4.04 5.88
C ARG A 201 2.65 5.21 6.04
N ILE A 202 1.36 4.91 6.02
CA ILE A 202 0.29 5.80 6.43
C ILE A 202 -0.35 5.20 7.68
N VAL A 203 -0.58 6.00 8.70
CA VAL A 203 -1.50 5.70 9.80
C VAL A 203 -2.66 6.67 9.69
N PHE A 204 -3.88 6.16 9.68
CA PHE A 204 -5.08 6.99 9.71
C PHE A 204 -6.09 6.43 10.69
N ARG A 205 -6.45 7.24 11.71
CA ARG A 205 -7.39 6.85 12.75
C ARG A 205 -8.29 8.02 13.13
N GLY A 206 -9.59 7.89 12.90
CA GLY A 206 -10.55 8.96 13.15
C GLY A 206 -10.23 10.20 12.35
N ASN A 207 -9.72 11.25 13.00
CA ASN A 207 -9.28 12.48 12.36
C ASN A 207 -7.76 12.60 12.23
N HIS A 208 -7.02 11.71 12.87
CA HIS A 208 -5.56 11.75 12.92
C HIS A 208 -4.93 11.03 11.76
N GLY A 209 -3.92 11.64 11.12
CA GLY A 209 -3.16 11.06 10.03
C GLY A 209 -1.66 11.27 10.18
N GLU A 210 -0.89 10.26 9.79
CA GLU A 210 0.58 10.28 9.77
C GLU A 210 1.10 9.76 8.44
N HIS A 211 2.17 10.38 7.92
CA HIS A 211 2.99 9.83 6.84
C HIS A 211 4.40 9.51 7.35
N TRP A 212 4.90 8.36 6.98
CA TRP A 212 6.23 7.89 7.31
C TRP A 212 7.01 7.54 6.03
N LEU A 213 8.27 7.89 5.97
CA LEU A 213 9.17 7.60 4.87
C LEU A 213 10.50 7.04 5.42
N ASN A 214 10.87 5.84 4.97
CA ASN A 214 12.11 5.16 5.37
C ASN A 214 12.34 5.12 6.89
N GLY A 215 11.26 4.86 7.65
CA GLY A 215 11.28 4.74 9.11
C GLY A 215 11.14 6.04 9.89
N SER A 216 11.09 7.20 9.22
CA SER A 216 10.87 8.50 9.87
C SER A 216 9.46 9.01 9.64
N GLN A 217 8.80 9.53 10.69
CA GLN A 217 7.55 10.27 10.55
C GLN A 217 7.86 11.63 9.90
N VAL A 218 7.27 11.87 8.75
CA VAL A 218 7.54 13.06 7.94
C VAL A 218 6.39 14.06 7.90
N VAL A 219 5.16 13.59 8.14
CA VAL A 219 3.95 14.41 8.25
C VAL A 219 3.08 13.86 9.38
N GLU A 220 2.43 14.76 10.11
CA GLU A 220 1.40 14.48 11.10
C GLU A 220 0.32 15.56 11.01
N PHE A 221 -0.95 15.18 11.10
CA PHE A 221 -2.05 16.13 11.01
C PHE A 221 -3.32 15.63 11.69
N ASP A 222 -4.18 16.58 12.08
CA ASP A 222 -5.52 16.33 12.58
C ASP A 222 -6.56 17.10 11.74
N LEU A 223 -7.54 16.37 11.20
CA LEU A 223 -8.68 16.92 10.49
C LEU A 223 -9.63 17.65 11.44
N GLY A 224 -10.30 18.70 10.94
CA GLY A 224 -11.23 19.52 11.73
C GLY A 224 -10.53 20.47 12.68
N THR A 225 -9.25 20.76 12.44
CA THR A 225 -8.52 21.82 13.14
C THR A 225 -8.50 23.11 12.30
N PRO A 226 -8.45 24.29 12.93
CA PRO A 226 -8.36 25.56 12.18
C PRO A 226 -7.18 25.62 11.21
N LEU A 227 -6.06 24.96 11.56
CA LEU A 227 -4.90 24.86 10.67
C LEU A 227 -5.25 24.08 9.40
N MET A 228 -5.81 22.88 9.56
CA MET A 228 -6.17 22.03 8.42
C MET A 228 -7.24 22.69 7.55
N ASP A 229 -8.25 23.31 8.15
CA ASP A 229 -9.28 24.04 7.43
C ASP A 229 -8.69 25.19 6.59
N SER A 230 -7.70 25.91 7.16
CA SER A 230 -6.98 26.98 6.43
C SER A 230 -6.13 26.43 5.28
N LEU A 231 -5.49 25.25 5.44
CA LEU A 231 -4.71 24.60 4.38
C LEU A 231 -5.61 24.14 3.25
N LEU A 232 -6.72 23.48 3.58
CA LEU A 232 -7.72 23.03 2.60
C LEU A 232 -8.28 24.19 1.79
N ALA A 233 -8.63 25.31 2.44
CA ALA A 233 -9.15 26.50 1.78
C ALA A 233 -8.16 27.16 0.80
N LYS A 234 -6.86 26.89 0.93
CA LYS A 234 -5.81 27.43 0.04
C LYS A 234 -5.32 26.43 -1.00
N SER A 235 -5.69 25.16 -0.87
CA SER A 235 -5.25 24.08 -1.72
C SER A 235 -6.06 23.97 -3.01
N LYS A 236 -5.60 23.11 -3.94
CA LYS A 236 -6.35 22.73 -5.14
C LYS A 236 -7.70 22.06 -4.81
N TYR A 237 -7.87 21.59 -3.58
CA TYR A 237 -9.08 20.88 -3.13
C TYR A 237 -10.20 21.81 -2.64
N ARG A 238 -9.97 23.12 -2.53
CA ARG A 238 -10.91 24.10 -1.93
C ARG A 238 -12.30 24.09 -2.54
N ASP A 239 -12.39 23.82 -3.85
CA ASP A 239 -13.66 23.85 -4.60
C ASP A 239 -14.27 22.46 -4.76
N ILE A 240 -13.64 21.41 -4.19
CA ILE A 240 -14.15 20.05 -4.23
C ILE A 240 -15.07 19.83 -3.04
N LYS A 241 -16.36 19.78 -3.33
CA LYS A 241 -17.38 19.53 -2.30
C LYS A 241 -17.11 18.20 -1.58
N ASP A 242 -17.21 18.25 -0.26
CA ASP A 242 -17.04 17.08 0.62
C ASP A 242 -15.64 16.44 0.59
N PHE A 243 -14.63 17.09 0.01
CA PHE A 243 -13.24 16.67 0.17
C PHE A 243 -12.85 16.71 1.66
N ALA A 244 -12.11 15.72 2.13
CA ALA A 244 -11.68 15.57 3.53
C ALA A 244 -12.81 15.33 4.56
N THR A 245 -14.07 15.16 4.15
CA THR A 245 -15.16 14.86 5.10
C THR A 245 -15.27 13.38 5.40
N ARG A 246 -14.87 12.52 4.48
CA ARG A 246 -14.97 11.06 4.60
C ARG A 246 -13.83 10.51 5.46
N ARG A 247 -14.17 9.54 6.33
CA ARG A 247 -13.22 8.80 7.18
C ARG A 247 -13.03 7.36 6.72
N ALA A 248 -13.73 6.96 5.69
CA ALA A 248 -13.59 5.67 5.03
C ALA A 248 -13.56 5.87 3.52
N GLY A 249 -12.71 5.12 2.84
CA GLY A 249 -12.59 5.18 1.39
C GLY A 249 -11.62 4.14 0.86
N HIS A 250 -11.44 4.17 -0.43
CA HIS A 250 -10.52 3.29 -1.13
C HIS A 250 -9.06 3.73 -0.96
N ILE A 251 -8.14 2.78 -1.13
CA ILE A 251 -6.72 3.04 -1.37
C ILE A 251 -6.51 3.01 -2.88
N VAL A 252 -5.74 3.97 -3.39
CA VAL A 252 -5.49 4.13 -4.83
C VAL A 252 -4.01 4.30 -5.08
N LEU A 253 -3.48 3.57 -6.07
CA LEU A 253 -2.18 3.81 -6.67
C LEU A 253 -2.39 4.72 -7.86
N GLN A 254 -1.78 5.92 -7.82
CA GLN A 254 -2.00 6.95 -8.82
C GLN A 254 -1.28 6.64 -10.13
N ASP A 255 -2.01 6.76 -11.22
CA ASP A 255 -1.45 6.85 -12.56
C ASP A 255 -1.13 8.30 -12.90
N HIS A 256 0.13 8.69 -12.75
CA HIS A 256 0.62 10.00 -13.16
C HIS A 256 1.56 9.91 -14.38
N VAL A 257 1.36 8.88 -15.22
CA VAL A 257 2.16 8.71 -16.43
C VAL A 257 3.47 7.97 -16.20
N ASP A 258 4.22 8.36 -15.20
CA ASP A 258 5.60 7.93 -15.02
C ASP A 258 5.69 6.49 -14.49
N GLU A 259 6.81 5.86 -14.77
CA GLU A 259 7.08 4.51 -14.32
C GLU A 259 7.33 4.50 -12.81
N VAL A 260 6.53 3.71 -12.11
CA VAL A 260 6.67 3.45 -10.69
C VAL A 260 6.38 1.98 -10.41
N TYR A 261 7.05 1.45 -9.39
CA TYR A 261 6.91 0.07 -8.95
C TYR A 261 6.46 0.03 -7.49
N PHE A 262 5.54 -0.87 -7.18
CA PHE A 262 5.03 -1.12 -5.83
C PHE A 262 5.18 -2.59 -5.46
N ARG A 263 5.54 -2.86 -4.19
CA ARG A 263 5.56 -4.19 -3.61
C ARG A 263 5.31 -4.13 -2.11
N ASN A 264 5.16 -5.27 -1.48
CA ASN A 264 4.96 -5.37 -0.02
C ASN A 264 3.82 -4.49 0.50
N ILE A 265 2.73 -4.37 -0.29
CA ILE A 265 1.57 -3.57 0.08
C ILE A 265 0.76 -4.35 1.13
N LYS A 266 0.77 -3.85 2.36
CA LYS A 266 0.14 -4.47 3.53
C LYS A 266 -0.73 -3.49 4.26
N ILE A 267 -1.84 -3.96 4.80
CA ILE A 267 -2.76 -3.15 5.61
C ILE A 267 -3.16 -3.89 6.87
N ARG A 268 -3.35 -3.18 7.97
CA ARG A 268 -4.10 -3.65 9.13
C ARG A 268 -5.16 -2.62 9.55
N ILE A 269 -6.25 -3.11 10.08
CA ILE A 269 -7.32 -2.28 10.63
C ILE A 269 -6.97 -1.98 12.09
N LEU A 270 -7.21 -0.73 12.52
CA LEU A 270 -6.86 -0.20 13.84
C LEU A 270 -8.08 -0.12 14.76
#